data_99dd51215f38aa07f1b29446fb3598e2
#
_entry.id   99dd51215f38aa07f1b29446fb3598e2
#
_cell.length_a   1.000
_cell.length_b   1.000
_cell.length_c   1.000
_cell.angle_alpha   90.00
_cell.angle_beta   90.00
_cell.angle_gamma   90.00
#
_symmetry.space_group_name_H-M   'P 1'
#
loop_
_entity.id
_entity.type
_entity.pdbx_description
1 polymer ?
#
loop_
_entity_poly.entity_id
_entity_poly.type
_entity_poly.pdbx_seq_one_letter_code
_entity_poly.pdbx_strand_id
1 'polypeptide(L)'
;MKFLLSIGLALVTFTLNAQTPTAAAVLEKAQAEAKADGKNVFVMFHASWCGWCHKMDKAMNEPDMKPLFEKNYVITHLTVLESEGKKNLENPGADKVLAQYGGDKGGIPFWYVTDADGKFIEDSRAIVDGKKAGNVGCPATEKEVDYFIYVLRKSSGLNDSELAEIKARFLKNQ
;
A
#
# COMPACT_ATOMS: atom_id res chain seq x y z
N MET A 1 13.16 -23.62 66.30
CA MET A 1 11.97 -23.31 65.47
C MET A 1 12.44 -22.42 64.33
N LYS A 2 12.64 -22.95 63.10
CA LYS A 2 13.07 -22.20 61.91
C LYS A 2 11.83 -21.91 61.07
N PHE A 3 11.45 -20.65 60.96
CA PHE A 3 10.42 -20.17 60.06
C PHE A 3 10.98 -20.01 58.63
N LEU A 4 10.53 -20.85 57.70
CA LEU A 4 10.80 -20.68 56.27
C LEU A 4 9.76 -19.70 55.70
N LEU A 5 10.20 -18.53 55.33
CA LEU A 5 9.38 -17.52 54.64
C LEU A 5 9.43 -17.82 53.15
N SER A 6 8.34 -18.39 52.62
CA SER A 6 8.15 -18.67 51.18
C SER A 6 7.69 -17.37 50.49
N ILE A 7 8.60 -16.72 49.75
CA ILE A 7 8.27 -15.57 48.89
C ILE A 7 7.70 -16.15 47.59
N GLY A 8 6.38 -16.07 47.42
CA GLY A 8 5.72 -16.39 46.17
C GLY A 8 5.97 -15.30 45.12
N LEU A 9 6.73 -15.61 44.07
CA LEU A 9 6.94 -14.74 42.90
C LEU A 9 5.67 -14.80 42.01
N ALA A 10 4.84 -13.76 42.06
CA ALA A 10 3.69 -13.62 41.19
C ALA A 10 4.19 -13.18 39.80
N LEU A 11 4.14 -14.08 38.82
CA LEU A 11 4.34 -13.75 37.41
C LEU A 11 3.13 -12.94 36.90
N VAL A 12 3.31 -11.64 36.71
CA VAL A 12 2.34 -10.79 36.02
C VAL A 12 2.56 -10.96 34.52
N THR A 13 1.72 -11.75 33.87
CA THR A 13 1.73 -11.87 32.41
C THR A 13 1.02 -10.68 31.79
N PHE A 14 1.79 -9.74 31.23
CA PHE A 14 1.27 -8.69 30.36
C PHE A 14 0.88 -9.30 29.02
N THR A 15 -0.40 -9.43 28.74
CA THR A 15 -0.88 -9.70 27.39
C THR A 15 -0.76 -8.41 26.57
N LEU A 16 0.29 -8.32 25.74
CA LEU A 16 0.39 -7.29 24.71
C LEU A 16 -0.69 -7.57 23.65
N ASN A 17 -1.82 -6.86 23.74
CA ASN A 17 -2.72 -6.77 22.60
C ASN A 17 -2.00 -6.00 21.48
N ALA A 18 -1.62 -6.68 20.41
CA ALA A 18 -1.08 -6.04 19.21
C ALA A 18 -2.18 -5.17 18.58
N GLN A 19 -2.12 -3.88 18.85
CA GLN A 19 -3.05 -2.91 18.29
C GLN A 19 -2.68 -2.64 16.83
N THR A 20 -3.67 -2.54 15.93
CA THR A 20 -3.45 -2.19 14.53
C THR A 20 -2.67 -0.88 14.45
N PRO A 21 -1.51 -0.84 13.73
CA PRO A 21 -0.68 0.36 13.66
C PRO A 21 -1.44 1.51 12.99
N THR A 22 -1.16 2.74 13.42
CA THR A 22 -1.74 3.93 12.79
C THR A 22 -1.21 4.11 11.37
N ALA A 23 -1.97 4.78 10.50
CA ALA A 23 -1.52 5.12 9.15
C ALA A 23 -0.19 5.89 9.18
N ALA A 24 -0.01 6.80 10.13
CA ALA A 24 1.23 7.55 10.31
C ALA A 24 2.41 6.61 10.59
N ALA A 25 2.28 5.67 11.51
CA ALA A 25 3.35 4.71 11.85
C ALA A 25 3.69 3.78 10.67
N VAL A 26 2.69 3.36 9.88
CA VAL A 26 2.90 2.55 8.67
C VAL A 26 3.68 3.34 7.62
N LEU A 27 3.30 4.58 7.37
CA LEU A 27 3.97 5.44 6.38
C LEU A 27 5.38 5.82 6.81
N GLU A 28 5.59 6.16 8.07
CA GLU A 28 6.89 6.48 8.63
C GLU A 28 7.89 5.31 8.50
N LYS A 29 7.42 4.10 8.79
CA LYS A 29 8.22 2.89 8.58
C LYS A 29 8.57 2.69 7.12
N ALA A 30 7.60 2.80 6.21
CA ALA A 30 7.82 2.63 4.77
C ALA A 30 8.80 3.67 4.20
N GLN A 31 8.70 4.93 4.64
CA GLN A 31 9.64 5.99 4.26
C GLN A 31 11.06 5.74 4.78
N ALA A 32 11.19 5.27 6.03
CA ALA A 32 12.50 4.93 6.59
C ALA A 32 13.18 3.78 5.81
N GLU A 33 12.43 2.73 5.45
CA GLU A 33 12.91 1.64 4.61
C GLU A 33 13.27 2.13 3.20
N ALA A 34 12.42 2.93 2.58
CA ALA A 34 12.66 3.49 1.26
C ALA A 34 13.92 4.37 1.22
N LYS A 35 14.13 5.16 2.26
CA LYS A 35 15.33 6.00 2.42
C LYS A 35 16.61 5.18 2.57
N ALA A 36 16.56 4.10 3.35
CA ALA A 36 17.69 3.19 3.52
C ALA A 36 18.05 2.45 2.22
N ASP A 37 17.05 2.09 1.43
CA ASP A 37 17.21 1.28 0.21
C ASP A 37 17.33 2.11 -1.08
N GLY A 38 17.18 3.43 -1.02
CA GLY A 38 17.18 4.33 -2.18
C GLY A 38 15.98 4.11 -3.11
N LYS A 39 14.81 3.76 -2.54
CA LYS A 39 13.56 3.45 -3.24
C LYS A 39 12.51 4.54 -3.04
N ASN A 40 11.44 4.47 -3.80
CA ASN A 40 10.21 5.22 -3.58
C ASN A 40 9.21 4.42 -2.74
N VAL A 41 8.17 5.07 -2.25
CA VAL A 41 7.09 4.40 -1.49
C VAL A 41 5.86 4.31 -2.36
N PHE A 42 5.36 3.07 -2.55
CA PHE A 42 4.08 2.79 -3.20
C PHE A 42 3.06 2.45 -2.13
N VAL A 43 2.09 3.32 -1.91
CA VAL A 43 1.05 3.15 -0.90
C VAL A 43 -0.24 2.71 -1.55
N MET A 44 -0.81 1.58 -1.12
CA MET A 44 -2.09 1.08 -1.61
C MET A 44 -3.13 1.03 -0.48
N PHE A 45 -4.28 1.64 -0.71
CA PHE A 45 -5.45 1.51 0.15
C PHE A 45 -6.26 0.30 -0.26
N HIS A 46 -6.61 -0.52 0.72
CA HIS A 46 -7.34 -1.75 0.51
C HIS A 46 -8.32 -2.06 1.65
N ALA A 47 -9.13 -3.09 1.46
CA ALA A 47 -9.97 -3.69 2.49
C ALA A 47 -10.02 -5.20 2.33
N SER A 48 -10.34 -5.92 3.40
CA SER A 48 -10.40 -7.40 3.38
C SER A 48 -11.41 -7.97 2.39
N TRP A 49 -12.46 -7.23 2.06
CA TRP A 49 -13.50 -7.61 1.10
C TRP A 49 -13.19 -7.20 -0.35
N CYS A 50 -12.12 -6.42 -0.58
CA CYS A 50 -11.84 -5.79 -1.87
C CYS A 50 -11.19 -6.77 -2.87
N GLY A 51 -11.98 -7.41 -3.71
CA GLY A 51 -11.48 -8.38 -4.70
C GLY A 51 -10.50 -7.78 -5.71
N TRP A 52 -10.71 -6.53 -6.15
CA TRP A 52 -9.78 -5.84 -7.05
C TRP A 52 -8.46 -5.48 -6.38
N CYS A 53 -8.46 -5.20 -5.06
CA CYS A 53 -7.23 -4.99 -4.30
C CYS A 53 -6.40 -6.28 -4.25
N HIS A 54 -7.04 -7.41 -3.94
CA HIS A 54 -6.37 -8.71 -3.95
C HIS A 54 -5.85 -9.11 -5.34
N LYS A 55 -6.60 -8.76 -6.40
CA LYS A 55 -6.15 -9.00 -7.78
C LYS A 55 -4.89 -8.19 -8.11
N MET A 56 -4.83 -6.93 -7.70
CA MET A 56 -3.66 -6.07 -7.88
C MET A 56 -2.46 -6.60 -7.11
N ASP A 57 -2.63 -6.91 -5.82
CA ASP A 57 -1.58 -7.51 -5.00
C ASP A 57 -1.04 -8.81 -5.60
N LYS A 58 -1.93 -9.69 -6.03
CA LYS A 58 -1.54 -10.93 -6.68
C LYS A 58 -0.69 -10.65 -7.92
N ALA A 59 -1.13 -9.73 -8.78
CA ALA A 59 -0.40 -9.38 -10.00
C ALA A 59 1.01 -8.84 -9.71
N MET A 60 1.13 -7.94 -8.73
CA MET A 60 2.43 -7.36 -8.33
C MET A 60 3.35 -8.37 -7.65
N ASN A 61 2.82 -9.41 -7.00
CA ASN A 61 3.57 -10.44 -6.27
C ASN A 61 3.84 -11.72 -7.07
N GLU A 62 3.46 -11.80 -8.34
CA GLU A 62 3.84 -12.93 -9.20
C GLU A 62 5.36 -13.03 -9.35
N PRO A 63 5.93 -14.24 -9.50
CA PRO A 63 7.39 -14.43 -9.51
C PRO A 63 8.15 -13.54 -10.48
N ASP A 64 7.59 -13.29 -11.67
CA ASP A 64 8.23 -12.46 -12.71
C ASP A 64 8.01 -10.95 -12.48
N MET A 65 6.96 -10.57 -11.74
CA MET A 65 6.60 -9.15 -11.49
C MET A 65 7.23 -8.63 -10.21
N LYS A 66 7.22 -9.43 -9.15
CA LYS A 66 7.67 -9.03 -7.82
C LYS A 66 9.04 -8.35 -7.80
N PRO A 67 10.09 -8.90 -8.45
CA PRO A 67 11.41 -8.26 -8.49
C PRO A 67 11.40 -6.87 -9.13
N LEU A 68 10.53 -6.65 -10.13
CA LEU A 68 10.42 -5.37 -10.84
C LEU A 68 9.86 -4.28 -9.94
N PHE A 69 8.90 -4.63 -9.07
CA PHE A 69 8.35 -3.70 -8.10
C PHE A 69 9.29 -3.50 -6.91
N GLU A 70 9.79 -4.58 -6.30
CA GLU A 70 10.61 -4.52 -5.08
C GLU A 70 11.95 -3.81 -5.26
N LYS A 71 12.54 -3.83 -6.46
CA LYS A 71 13.78 -3.07 -6.72
C LYS A 71 13.57 -1.55 -6.73
N ASN A 72 12.34 -1.07 -6.97
CA ASN A 72 12.04 0.35 -7.12
C ASN A 72 11.22 0.94 -5.98
N TYR A 73 10.46 0.09 -5.26
CA TYR A 73 9.49 0.55 -4.28
C TYR A 73 9.56 -0.22 -2.97
N VAL A 74 9.32 0.47 -1.88
CA VAL A 74 8.75 -0.10 -0.68
C VAL A 74 7.23 -0.04 -0.84
N ILE A 75 6.60 -1.21 -0.98
CA ILE A 75 5.15 -1.32 -1.13
C ILE A 75 4.54 -1.43 0.27
N THR A 76 3.59 -0.56 0.58
CA THR A 76 2.88 -0.59 1.86
C THR A 76 1.38 -0.44 1.67
N HIS A 77 0.62 -0.96 2.63
CA HIS A 77 -0.82 -0.99 2.57
C HIS A 77 -1.42 -0.22 3.73
N LEU A 78 -2.51 0.49 3.45
CA LEU A 78 -3.37 1.11 4.44
C LEU A 78 -4.77 0.51 4.34
N THR A 79 -5.23 -0.14 5.39
CA THR A 79 -6.57 -0.74 5.46
C THR A 79 -7.59 0.34 5.77
N VAL A 80 -8.62 0.44 4.92
CA VAL A 80 -9.72 1.40 5.01
C VAL A 80 -11.04 0.76 4.58
N LEU A 81 -12.16 1.41 4.87
CA LEU A 81 -13.48 1.03 4.35
C LEU A 81 -13.88 -0.41 4.64
N GLU A 82 -13.43 -0.96 5.76
CA GLU A 82 -13.85 -2.27 6.21
C GLU A 82 -15.34 -2.31 6.56
N SER A 83 -15.95 -3.48 6.42
CA SER A 83 -17.32 -3.72 6.87
C SER A 83 -17.44 -3.57 8.38
N GLU A 84 -18.67 -3.32 8.86
CA GLU A 84 -18.96 -2.93 10.25
C GLU A 84 -18.31 -3.87 11.29
N GLY A 85 -18.35 -5.16 11.12
CA GLY A 85 -17.74 -6.12 12.05
C GLY A 85 -16.21 -6.23 11.99
N LYS A 86 -15.53 -5.47 11.11
CA LYS A 86 -14.08 -5.55 10.85
C LYS A 86 -13.36 -4.22 10.95
N LYS A 87 -14.00 -3.19 11.51
CA LYS A 87 -13.41 -1.85 11.68
C LYS A 87 -12.09 -1.85 12.46
N ASN A 88 -11.89 -2.83 13.33
CA ASN A 88 -10.64 -3.03 14.06
C ASN A 88 -9.42 -3.38 13.17
N LEU A 89 -9.64 -3.75 11.90
CA LEU A 89 -8.58 -4.00 10.93
C LEU A 89 -8.08 -2.71 10.26
N GLU A 90 -8.87 -1.64 10.29
CA GLU A 90 -8.48 -0.37 9.68
C GLU A 90 -7.28 0.25 10.40
N ASN A 91 -6.38 0.86 9.62
CA ASN A 91 -5.28 1.63 10.19
C ASN A 91 -5.84 2.98 10.68
N PRO A 92 -5.79 3.29 11.98
CA PRO A 92 -6.31 4.57 12.47
C PRO A 92 -5.70 5.76 11.71
N GLY A 93 -6.56 6.62 11.14
CA GLY A 93 -6.17 7.78 10.35
C GLY A 93 -5.96 7.52 8.85
N ALA A 94 -6.09 6.27 8.37
CA ALA A 94 -5.93 5.95 6.95
C ALA A 94 -7.03 6.58 6.08
N ASP A 95 -8.24 6.75 6.60
CA ASP A 95 -9.34 7.47 5.98
C ASP A 95 -8.97 8.93 5.66
N LYS A 96 -8.29 9.60 6.60
CA LYS A 96 -7.81 10.99 6.43
C LYS A 96 -6.71 11.07 5.37
N VAL A 97 -5.79 10.11 5.37
CA VAL A 97 -4.74 10.04 4.34
C VAL A 97 -5.37 9.78 2.97
N LEU A 98 -6.34 8.87 2.86
CA LEU A 98 -7.06 8.61 1.62
C LEU A 98 -7.73 9.89 1.08
N ALA A 99 -8.42 10.64 1.93
CA ALA A 99 -9.07 11.91 1.58
C ALA A 99 -8.05 12.99 1.19
N GLN A 100 -6.92 13.09 1.88
CA GLN A 100 -5.83 14.02 1.57
C GLN A 100 -5.34 13.87 0.13
N TYR A 101 -5.24 12.64 -0.36
CA TYR A 101 -4.83 12.35 -1.74
C TYR A 101 -6.02 12.29 -2.72
N GLY A 102 -7.26 12.57 -2.26
CA GLY A 102 -8.46 12.62 -3.09
C GLY A 102 -8.97 11.26 -3.56
N GLY A 103 -8.65 10.20 -2.81
CA GLY A 103 -9.10 8.83 -3.07
C GLY A 103 -10.46 8.50 -2.43
N ASP A 104 -10.99 9.36 -1.57
CA ASP A 104 -12.22 9.16 -0.81
C ASP A 104 -13.48 9.02 -1.66
N LYS A 105 -13.42 9.47 -2.93
CA LYS A 105 -14.56 9.45 -3.89
C LYS A 105 -14.40 8.44 -5.01
N GLY A 106 -13.25 7.79 -5.09
CA GLY A 106 -12.89 6.95 -6.25
C GLY A 106 -12.96 5.43 -6.02
N GLY A 107 -13.28 4.99 -4.81
CA GLY A 107 -13.23 3.57 -4.44
C GLY A 107 -11.79 3.04 -4.28
N ILE A 108 -11.69 1.74 -3.95
CA ILE A 108 -10.43 1.03 -3.74
C ILE A 108 -10.28 -0.16 -4.72
N PRO A 109 -9.03 -0.57 -5.08
CA PRO A 109 -7.78 0.00 -4.59
C PRO A 109 -7.60 1.45 -5.06
N PHE A 110 -7.17 2.32 -4.16
CA PHE A 110 -6.57 3.59 -4.48
C PHE A 110 -5.10 3.49 -4.13
N TRP A 111 -4.23 4.08 -4.93
CA TRP A 111 -2.80 4.05 -4.66
C TRP A 111 -2.14 5.37 -5.05
N TYR A 112 -1.04 5.67 -4.38
CA TYR A 112 -0.18 6.78 -4.73
C TYR A 112 1.28 6.44 -4.50
N VAL A 113 2.16 7.20 -5.13
CA VAL A 113 3.61 7.07 -5.02
C VAL A 113 4.21 8.35 -4.46
N THR A 114 5.11 8.21 -3.50
CA THR A 114 5.97 9.29 -3.01
C THR A 114 7.43 8.93 -3.19
N ASP A 115 8.32 9.92 -3.11
CA ASP A 115 9.71 9.65 -2.83
C ASP A 115 9.92 9.22 -1.36
N ALA A 116 11.18 8.90 -1.01
CA ALA A 116 11.53 8.45 0.34
C ALA A 116 11.30 9.50 1.43
N ASP A 117 11.24 10.79 1.07
CA ASP A 117 10.96 11.89 1.99
C ASP A 117 9.44 12.19 2.12
N GLY A 118 8.60 11.39 1.44
CA GLY A 118 7.16 11.54 1.47
C GLY A 118 6.61 12.59 0.48
N LYS A 119 7.44 13.13 -0.39
CA LYS A 119 6.99 14.07 -1.42
C LYS A 119 6.20 13.33 -2.50
N PHE A 120 4.99 13.80 -2.75
CA PHE A 120 4.08 13.23 -3.74
C PHE A 120 4.68 13.22 -5.15
N ILE A 121 4.56 12.09 -5.85
CA ILE A 121 4.97 11.93 -7.25
C ILE A 121 3.74 11.81 -8.14
N GLU A 122 2.85 10.81 -7.88
CA GLU A 122 1.65 10.55 -8.67
C GLU A 122 0.68 9.65 -7.91
N ASP A 123 -0.59 9.58 -8.38
CA ASP A 123 -1.63 8.73 -7.81
C ASP A 123 -2.43 7.96 -8.89
N SER A 124 -3.34 7.10 -8.45
CA SER A 124 -4.17 6.25 -9.30
C SER A 124 -5.30 6.98 -10.06
N ARG A 125 -5.42 8.30 -9.94
CA ARG A 125 -6.41 9.05 -10.72
C ARG A 125 -5.82 9.42 -12.07
N ALA A 126 -6.41 8.86 -13.12
CA ALA A 126 -6.00 9.15 -14.50
C ALA A 126 -6.01 10.67 -14.80
N ILE A 127 -5.15 11.09 -15.70
CA ILE A 127 -5.13 12.47 -16.18
C ILE A 127 -5.86 12.52 -17.52
N VAL A 128 -6.94 13.31 -17.58
CA VAL A 128 -7.71 13.55 -18.79
C VAL A 128 -7.79 15.07 -18.98
N ASP A 129 -7.41 15.56 -20.13
CA ASP A 129 -7.36 17.00 -20.45
C ASP A 129 -6.62 17.84 -19.38
N GLY A 130 -5.51 17.29 -18.87
CA GLY A 130 -4.66 17.95 -17.85
C GLY A 130 -5.26 17.96 -16.42
N LYS A 131 -6.39 17.29 -16.19
CA LYS A 131 -7.06 17.23 -14.89
C LYS A 131 -7.12 15.80 -14.38
N LYS A 132 -7.07 15.65 -13.03
CA LYS A 132 -7.33 14.37 -12.40
C LYS A 132 -8.77 13.94 -12.66
N ALA A 133 -8.91 12.73 -13.16
CA ALA A 133 -10.19 12.09 -13.48
C ALA A 133 -10.48 10.93 -12.50
N GLY A 134 -11.14 9.86 -12.96
CA GLY A 134 -11.47 8.71 -12.13
C GLY A 134 -10.26 7.90 -11.67
N ASN A 135 -10.44 7.18 -10.57
CA ASN A 135 -9.47 6.22 -10.06
C ASN A 135 -9.38 4.99 -10.98
N VAL A 136 -8.19 4.66 -11.47
CA VAL A 136 -7.97 3.45 -12.30
C VAL A 136 -7.96 2.17 -11.46
N GLY A 137 -7.83 2.28 -10.16
CA GLY A 137 -7.87 1.14 -9.26
C GLY A 137 -6.82 0.08 -9.59
N CYS A 138 -7.27 -1.19 -9.74
CA CYS A 138 -6.46 -2.26 -10.30
C CYS A 138 -6.55 -2.18 -11.83
N PRO A 139 -5.51 -1.71 -12.53
CA PRO A 139 -5.56 -1.50 -13.96
C PRO A 139 -5.86 -2.80 -14.73
N ALA A 140 -6.81 -2.74 -15.66
CA ALA A 140 -7.26 -3.88 -16.44
C ALA A 140 -7.48 -3.51 -17.92
N THR A 141 -8.10 -2.39 -18.21
CA THR A 141 -8.28 -1.90 -19.59
C THR A 141 -6.99 -1.27 -20.11
N GLU A 142 -6.84 -1.19 -21.43
CA GLU A 142 -5.65 -0.62 -22.06
C GLU A 142 -5.34 0.80 -21.56
N LYS A 143 -6.37 1.65 -21.46
CA LYS A 143 -6.21 3.04 -20.95
C LYS A 143 -5.75 3.10 -19.50
N GLU A 144 -6.29 2.25 -18.65
CA GLU A 144 -5.91 2.18 -17.22
C GLU A 144 -4.47 1.68 -17.08
N VAL A 145 -4.13 0.63 -17.84
CA VAL A 145 -2.77 0.07 -17.82
C VAL A 145 -1.76 1.07 -18.38
N ASP A 146 -2.08 1.76 -19.47
CA ASP A 146 -1.21 2.81 -20.01
C ASP A 146 -0.96 3.93 -19.00
N TYR A 147 -1.97 4.35 -18.26
CA TYR A 147 -1.80 5.31 -17.18
C TYR A 147 -0.92 4.75 -16.04
N PHE A 148 -1.13 3.51 -15.66
CA PHE A 148 -0.28 2.85 -14.66
C PHE A 148 1.20 2.82 -15.10
N ILE A 149 1.46 2.42 -16.35
CA ILE A 149 2.81 2.43 -16.92
C ILE A 149 3.41 3.84 -16.95
N TYR A 150 2.60 4.86 -17.26
CA TYR A 150 3.05 6.27 -17.17
C TYR A 150 3.51 6.60 -15.73
N VAL A 151 2.75 6.21 -14.70
CA VAL A 151 3.13 6.46 -13.31
C VAL A 151 4.41 5.70 -12.93
N LEU A 152 4.52 4.42 -13.30
CA LEU A 152 5.72 3.64 -13.04
C LEU A 152 6.96 4.24 -13.73
N ARG A 153 6.84 4.67 -14.98
CA ARG A 153 7.92 5.34 -15.71
C ARG A 153 8.39 6.63 -15.02
N LYS A 154 7.45 7.38 -14.45
CA LYS A 154 7.72 8.65 -13.76
C LYS A 154 8.35 8.43 -12.37
N SER A 155 8.11 7.29 -11.75
CA SER A 155 8.43 7.04 -10.34
C SER A 155 9.40 5.87 -10.10
N SER A 156 10.05 5.34 -11.14
CA SER A 156 10.98 4.23 -10.99
C SER A 156 12.13 4.28 -12.00
N GLY A 157 13.11 3.41 -11.82
CA GLY A 157 14.18 3.15 -12.77
C GLY A 157 13.89 2.00 -13.74
N LEU A 158 12.63 1.61 -13.94
CA LEU A 158 12.23 0.56 -14.87
C LEU A 158 12.53 0.97 -16.32
N ASN A 159 13.16 0.07 -17.05
CA ASN A 159 13.41 0.26 -18.48
C ASN A 159 12.18 -0.10 -19.34
N ASP A 160 12.24 0.18 -20.66
CA ASP A 160 11.11 -0.06 -21.56
C ASP A 160 10.68 -1.53 -21.65
N SER A 161 11.62 -2.47 -21.59
CA SER A 161 11.30 -3.92 -21.60
C SER A 161 10.54 -4.33 -20.34
N GLU A 162 11.01 -3.91 -19.17
CA GLU A 162 10.37 -4.19 -17.88
C GLU A 162 8.97 -3.57 -17.80
N LEU A 163 8.81 -2.34 -18.28
CA LEU A 163 7.50 -1.69 -18.36
C LEU A 163 6.56 -2.41 -19.33
N ALA A 164 7.07 -2.94 -20.45
CA ALA A 164 6.29 -3.73 -21.39
C ALA A 164 5.83 -5.06 -20.78
N GLU A 165 6.67 -5.72 -19.99
CA GLU A 165 6.31 -6.94 -19.24
C GLU A 165 5.20 -6.67 -18.24
N ILE A 166 5.32 -5.60 -17.44
CA ILE A 166 4.27 -5.16 -16.51
C ILE A 166 2.97 -4.86 -17.26
N LYS A 167 3.05 -4.11 -18.38
CA LYS A 167 1.88 -3.82 -19.23
C LYS A 167 1.19 -5.09 -19.68
N ALA A 168 1.94 -6.02 -20.26
CA ALA A 168 1.39 -7.29 -20.74
C ALA A 168 0.74 -8.13 -19.63
N ARG A 169 1.31 -8.07 -18.41
CA ARG A 169 0.74 -8.77 -17.27
C ARG A 169 -0.56 -8.13 -16.79
N PHE A 170 -0.60 -6.80 -16.65
CA PHE A 170 -1.78 -6.10 -16.13
C PHE A 170 -2.97 -6.14 -17.08
N LEU A 171 -2.77 -6.17 -18.40
CA LEU A 171 -3.82 -6.40 -19.38
C LEU A 171 -4.56 -7.75 -19.21
N LYS A 172 -3.98 -8.72 -18.50
CA LYS A 172 -4.63 -10.00 -18.16
C LYS A 172 -5.56 -9.90 -16.94
N ASN A 173 -5.72 -8.72 -16.34
CA ASN A 173 -6.64 -8.50 -15.23
C ASN A 173 -8.10 -8.34 -15.66
N GLN A 174 -8.38 -8.31 -16.96
CA GLN A 174 -9.74 -8.25 -17.52
C GLN A 174 -10.59 -9.45 -17.10
#